data_fea2910873a06f476aa3935ec3c4d860
#
_entry.id   fea2910873a06f476aa3935ec3c4d860
#
_cell.length_a   1.000
_cell.length_b   1.000
_cell.length_c   1.000
_cell.angle_alpha   90.00
_cell.angle_beta   90.00
_cell.angle_gamma   90.00
#
_symmetry.space_group_name_H-M   'P 1'
#
loop_
_entity.id
_entity.type
_entity.pdbx_description
1 polymer ?
#
loop_
_entity_poly.entity_id
_entity_poly.type
_entity_poly.pdbx_seq_one_letter_code
_entity_poly.pdbx_strand_id
1 'polypeptide(L)'
;MDNRPIGVFDSGLGGLTGVRELRKRLPHEDIIYFGDTGRVPYGSRSPETILQYARQDVAFLLSKNVKCIMAACGTVSSTYPAAEAAQLPVPYLGVVDAAAREAAFVTRNRRIGVIGTAATIRSRSYEKLLRQLVPGVEITARPCPLFVPLVEAGYVDHSEAGKQQITKLVIAQYLTEVREAGVDTLILGCTHYPLLKSMIGEFMGPQVTLVDPAMTAAHHLERMLAERGLRASHESGQAHFYVSDVPDSFVQTADLFLGEYKGGPVEQIAIDKY
;
A
#
# COMPACT_ATOMS: atom_id res chain seq x y z
N MET A 1 -4.80 26.37 5.34
CA MET A 1 -4.92 25.72 4.03
C MET A 1 -3.53 25.65 3.40
N ASP A 2 -3.21 24.54 2.73
CA ASP A 2 -1.92 24.32 2.11
C ASP A 2 -2.13 23.62 0.75
N ASN A 3 -1.84 24.31 -0.33
CA ASN A 3 -2.06 23.84 -1.71
C ASN A 3 -0.89 23.04 -2.27
N ARG A 4 0.14 22.76 -1.48
CA ARG A 4 1.20 21.84 -1.89
C ARG A 4 0.64 20.43 -2.06
N PRO A 5 1.17 19.62 -2.97
CA PRO A 5 0.66 18.29 -3.24
C PRO A 5 0.93 17.29 -2.09
N ILE A 6 0.16 16.23 -2.07
CA ILE A 6 0.45 15.02 -1.29
C ILE A 6 1.47 14.19 -2.08
N GLY A 7 2.60 13.85 -1.47
CA GLY A 7 3.54 12.89 -2.05
C GLY A 7 3.14 11.45 -1.72
N VAL A 8 3.09 10.59 -2.73
CA VAL A 8 2.82 9.15 -2.58
C VAL A 8 3.91 8.38 -3.30
N PHE A 9 4.48 7.37 -2.67
CA PHE A 9 5.44 6.51 -3.36
C PHE A 9 5.24 5.03 -3.07
N ASP A 10 5.71 4.23 -4.01
CA ASP A 10 5.68 2.78 -3.96
C ASP A 10 6.89 2.18 -4.68
N SER A 11 7.21 0.94 -4.38
CA SER A 11 8.26 0.19 -5.09
C SER A 11 7.98 -0.07 -6.57
N GLY A 12 6.79 0.26 -7.06
CA GLY A 12 6.38 0.00 -8.45
C GLY A 12 5.05 0.67 -8.79
N LEU A 13 4.05 -0.12 -9.20
CA LEU A 13 2.73 0.37 -9.63
C LEU A 13 1.62 0.11 -8.62
N GLY A 14 1.81 -0.83 -7.69
CA GLY A 14 0.78 -1.23 -6.75
C GLY A 14 0.25 -0.09 -5.87
N GLY A 15 1.11 0.89 -5.55
CA GLY A 15 0.74 2.08 -4.77
C GLY A 15 -0.28 2.99 -5.43
N LEU A 16 -0.58 2.80 -6.71
CA LEU A 16 -1.70 3.46 -7.39
C LEU A 16 -3.06 3.12 -6.75
N THR A 17 -3.19 1.98 -6.06
CA THR A 17 -4.36 1.71 -5.22
C THR A 17 -4.52 2.76 -4.12
N GLY A 18 -3.40 3.23 -3.54
CA GLY A 18 -3.39 4.34 -2.58
C GLY A 18 -3.81 5.66 -3.21
N VAL A 19 -3.32 5.98 -4.41
CA VAL A 19 -3.74 7.17 -5.17
C VAL A 19 -5.24 7.11 -5.47
N ARG A 20 -5.76 5.96 -5.87
CA ARG A 20 -7.21 5.75 -6.09
C ARG A 20 -8.02 6.08 -4.85
N GLU A 21 -7.63 5.57 -3.69
CA GLU A 21 -8.36 5.81 -2.44
C GLU A 21 -8.22 7.27 -1.97
N LEU A 22 -7.06 7.91 -2.16
CA LEU A 22 -6.88 9.33 -1.89
C LEU A 22 -7.78 10.21 -2.77
N ARG A 23 -7.82 9.96 -4.09
CA ARG A 23 -8.68 10.72 -5.02
C ARG A 23 -10.16 10.63 -4.67
N LYS A 24 -10.63 9.48 -4.17
CA LYS A 24 -12.02 9.31 -3.72
C LYS A 24 -12.33 10.13 -2.47
N ARG A 25 -11.40 10.21 -1.51
CA ARG A 25 -11.60 10.86 -0.22
C ARG A 25 -11.22 12.33 -0.19
N LEU A 26 -10.21 12.67 -0.96
CA LEU A 26 -9.57 13.98 -1.01
C LEU A 26 -9.54 14.51 -2.45
N PRO A 27 -10.71 14.70 -3.09
CA PRO A 27 -10.80 15.06 -4.51
C PRO A 27 -10.25 16.46 -4.83
N HIS A 28 -9.99 17.26 -3.81
CA HIS A 28 -9.44 18.62 -3.93
C HIS A 28 -7.92 18.68 -3.77
N GLU A 29 -7.27 17.55 -3.44
CA GLU A 29 -5.84 17.51 -3.19
C GLU A 29 -5.06 17.16 -4.47
N ASP A 30 -4.00 17.92 -4.73
CA ASP A 30 -3.02 17.53 -5.72
C ASP A 30 -2.16 16.38 -5.19
N ILE A 31 -1.84 15.42 -6.06
CA ILE A 31 -1.05 14.24 -5.72
C ILE A 31 0.16 14.14 -6.66
N ILE A 32 1.33 13.96 -6.08
CA ILE A 32 2.52 13.50 -6.80
C ILE A 32 2.76 12.04 -6.43
N TYR A 33 2.66 11.18 -7.42
CA TYR A 33 2.98 9.77 -7.27
C TYR A 33 4.37 9.47 -7.84
N PHE A 34 5.16 8.71 -7.10
CA PHE A 34 6.40 8.12 -7.58
C PHE A 34 6.36 6.60 -7.48
N GLY A 35 6.55 5.91 -8.60
CA GLY A 35 6.70 4.47 -8.69
C GLY A 35 8.13 4.09 -9.09
N ASP A 36 8.84 3.37 -8.22
CA ASP A 36 10.23 2.96 -8.49
C ASP A 36 10.29 1.70 -9.37
N THR A 37 9.74 1.84 -10.57
CA THR A 37 9.54 0.74 -11.54
C THR A 37 10.82 0.09 -12.03
N GLY A 38 11.94 0.81 -12.03
CA GLY A 38 13.24 0.30 -12.49
C GLY A 38 13.97 -0.60 -11.48
N ARG A 39 13.53 -0.64 -10.21
CA ARG A 39 14.21 -1.38 -9.15
C ARG A 39 13.34 -2.45 -8.49
N VAL A 40 12.15 -2.73 -9.06
CA VAL A 40 11.24 -3.80 -8.59
C VAL A 40 11.87 -5.18 -8.72
N PRO A 41 11.46 -6.17 -7.90
CA PRO A 41 10.60 -6.05 -6.73
C PRO A 41 11.39 -5.74 -5.45
N TYR A 42 10.85 -4.91 -4.54
CA TYR A 42 11.45 -4.69 -3.22
C TYR A 42 11.22 -5.86 -2.25
N GLY A 43 10.15 -6.61 -2.44
CA GLY A 43 9.69 -7.65 -1.52
C GLY A 43 10.67 -8.81 -1.28
N SER A 44 11.69 -8.97 -2.13
CA SER A 44 12.76 -9.98 -2.03
C SER A 44 14.13 -9.39 -1.63
N ARG A 45 14.24 -8.05 -1.52
CA ARG A 45 15.51 -7.36 -1.22
C ARG A 45 15.87 -7.42 0.27
N SER A 46 17.12 -7.08 0.57
CA SER A 46 17.57 -6.88 1.95
C SER A 46 16.99 -5.60 2.55
N PRO A 47 16.86 -5.51 3.90
CA PRO A 47 16.39 -4.29 4.56
C PRO A 47 17.24 -3.06 4.22
N GLU A 48 18.55 -3.21 4.10
CA GLU A 48 19.50 -2.13 3.79
C GLU A 48 19.22 -1.57 2.38
N THR A 49 19.02 -2.45 1.39
CA THR A 49 18.68 -2.06 0.02
C THR A 49 17.33 -1.34 -0.04
N ILE A 50 16.31 -1.89 0.64
CA ILE A 50 14.98 -1.29 0.70
C ILE A 50 15.05 0.11 1.32
N LEU A 51 15.82 0.27 2.40
CA LEU A 51 15.98 1.55 3.08
C LEU A 51 16.71 2.58 2.23
N GLN A 52 17.79 2.17 1.52
CA GLN A 52 18.49 3.03 0.59
C GLN A 52 17.54 3.57 -0.49
N TYR A 53 16.77 2.70 -1.13
CA TYR A 53 15.81 3.09 -2.15
C TYR A 53 14.72 4.02 -1.60
N ALA A 54 14.14 3.67 -0.45
CA ALA A 54 13.11 4.48 0.18
C ALA A 54 13.61 5.90 0.55
N ARG A 55 14.88 6.06 0.95
CA ARG A 55 15.47 7.37 1.21
C ARG A 55 15.56 8.22 -0.05
N GLN A 56 15.92 7.64 -1.18
CA GLN A 56 15.95 8.32 -2.48
C GLN A 56 14.53 8.70 -2.92
N ASP A 57 13.56 7.80 -2.78
CA ASP A 57 12.15 8.05 -3.11
C ASP A 57 11.59 9.23 -2.27
N VAL A 58 11.89 9.26 -0.98
CA VAL A 58 11.52 10.36 -0.07
C VAL A 58 12.22 11.67 -0.47
N ALA A 59 13.52 11.63 -0.78
CA ALA A 59 14.27 12.82 -1.21
C ALA A 59 13.69 13.39 -2.51
N PHE A 60 13.33 12.55 -3.47
CA PHE A 60 12.64 12.97 -4.69
C PHE A 60 11.32 13.69 -4.36
N LEU A 61 10.45 13.11 -3.55
CA LEU A 61 9.18 13.73 -3.18
C LEU A 61 9.38 15.07 -2.45
N LEU A 62 10.35 15.15 -1.56
CA LEU A 62 10.68 16.42 -0.88
C LEU A 62 11.15 17.49 -1.87
N SER A 63 11.88 17.12 -2.93
CA SER A 63 12.29 18.05 -4.01
C SER A 63 11.10 18.64 -4.78
N LYS A 64 9.94 17.94 -4.76
CA LYS A 64 8.68 18.40 -5.35
C LYS A 64 7.84 19.27 -4.41
N ASN A 65 8.38 19.67 -3.27
CA ASN A 65 7.72 20.55 -2.31
C ASN A 65 6.36 20.01 -1.82
N VAL A 66 6.27 18.71 -1.54
CA VAL A 66 5.05 18.08 -1.02
C VAL A 66 4.76 18.53 0.43
N LYS A 67 3.49 18.56 0.83
CA LYS A 67 3.07 18.91 2.21
C LYS A 67 3.05 17.73 3.19
N CYS A 68 3.00 16.53 2.67
CA CYS A 68 3.11 15.27 3.43
C CYS A 68 3.50 14.13 2.50
N ILE A 69 3.96 13.01 3.06
CA ILE A 69 4.36 11.82 2.30
C ILE A 69 3.57 10.61 2.80
N MET A 70 3.02 9.84 1.87
CA MET A 70 2.44 8.52 2.12
C MET A 70 3.29 7.44 1.46
N ALA A 71 3.91 6.57 2.27
CA ALA A 71 4.52 5.33 1.78
C ALA A 71 3.44 4.28 1.56
N ALA A 72 2.99 4.14 0.32
CA ALA A 72 1.94 3.19 -0.06
C ALA A 72 2.44 1.74 -0.05
N CYS A 73 3.74 1.51 -0.27
CA CYS A 73 4.36 0.19 -0.27
C CYS A 73 4.40 -0.43 1.13
N GLY A 74 3.78 -1.61 1.30
CA GLY A 74 3.85 -2.36 2.55
C GLY A 74 5.28 -2.77 2.93
N THR A 75 6.12 -3.11 1.94
CA THR A 75 7.53 -3.46 2.13
C THR A 75 8.33 -2.26 2.66
N VAL A 76 8.19 -1.10 2.03
CA VAL A 76 8.85 0.14 2.49
C VAL A 76 8.33 0.55 3.87
N SER A 77 7.01 0.62 4.03
CA SER A 77 6.38 1.03 5.28
C SER A 77 6.74 0.13 6.47
N SER A 78 7.07 -1.14 6.22
CA SER A 78 7.53 -2.07 7.25
C SER A 78 9.03 -1.99 7.55
N THR A 79 9.81 -1.28 6.72
CA THR A 79 11.27 -1.22 6.82
C THR A 79 11.78 0.18 7.18
N TYR A 80 11.09 1.24 6.74
CA TYR A 80 11.51 2.63 6.97
C TYR A 80 11.42 2.98 8.46
N PRO A 81 12.54 3.44 9.11
CA PRO A 81 12.55 3.65 10.55
C PRO A 81 11.67 4.82 10.99
N ALA A 82 10.86 4.61 12.02
CA ALA A 82 10.02 5.67 12.58
C ALA A 82 10.82 6.89 13.07
N ALA A 83 12.05 6.67 13.57
CA ALA A 83 12.93 7.75 13.98
C ALA A 83 13.39 8.65 12.80
N GLU A 84 13.65 8.08 11.63
CA GLU A 84 13.94 8.85 10.41
C GLU A 84 12.69 9.56 9.89
N ALA A 85 11.55 8.88 9.87
CA ALA A 85 10.28 9.46 9.48
C ALA A 85 9.90 10.70 10.33
N ALA A 86 10.20 10.65 11.63
CA ALA A 86 9.94 11.76 12.54
C ALA A 86 10.85 12.98 12.34
N GLN A 87 11.99 12.82 11.65
CA GLN A 87 12.94 13.90 11.34
C GLN A 87 12.66 14.57 9.98
N LEU A 88 11.72 14.04 9.19
CA LEU A 88 11.36 14.65 7.91
C LEU A 88 10.69 16.03 8.12
N PRO A 89 10.93 16.99 7.21
CA PRO A 89 10.35 18.33 7.31
C PRO A 89 8.84 18.37 7.10
N VAL A 90 8.24 17.24 6.71
CA VAL A 90 6.81 17.08 6.46
C VAL A 90 6.30 15.81 7.13
N PRO A 91 5.00 15.71 7.47
CA PRO A 91 4.41 14.50 7.99
C PRO A 91 4.63 13.30 7.06
N TYR A 92 5.01 12.17 7.64
CA TYR A 92 5.16 10.89 6.94
C TYR A 92 4.15 9.87 7.48
N LEU A 93 3.46 9.18 6.60
CA LEU A 93 2.50 8.14 6.93
C LEU A 93 2.85 6.85 6.18
N GLY A 94 3.13 5.78 6.91
CA GLY A 94 3.25 4.45 6.36
C GLY A 94 1.93 3.68 6.46
N VAL A 95 1.62 2.87 5.44
CA VAL A 95 0.38 2.07 5.41
C VAL A 95 0.30 1.01 6.51
N VAL A 96 1.44 0.58 7.04
CA VAL A 96 1.51 -0.48 8.08
C VAL A 96 0.89 -0.02 9.39
N ASP A 97 1.21 1.20 9.87
CA ASP A 97 0.66 1.71 11.14
C ASP A 97 -0.86 1.90 11.04
N ALA A 98 -1.34 2.51 9.95
CA ALA A 98 -2.77 2.72 9.73
C ALA A 98 -3.55 1.41 9.70
N ALA A 99 -3.05 0.40 8.98
CA ALA A 99 -3.70 -0.91 8.88
C ALA A 99 -3.65 -1.70 10.19
N ALA A 100 -2.56 -1.61 10.95
CA ALA A 100 -2.45 -2.27 12.26
C ALA A 100 -3.45 -1.68 13.27
N ARG A 101 -3.64 -0.35 13.29
CA ARG A 101 -4.64 0.33 14.14
C ARG A 101 -6.06 -0.07 13.77
N GLU A 102 -6.37 -0.10 12.47
CA GLU A 102 -7.68 -0.54 12.00
C GLU A 102 -7.96 -2.00 12.38
N ALA A 103 -6.99 -2.90 12.14
CA ALA A 103 -7.12 -4.30 12.53
C ALA A 103 -7.33 -4.48 14.04
N ALA A 104 -6.61 -3.69 14.86
CA ALA A 104 -6.79 -3.67 16.30
C ALA A 104 -8.18 -3.19 16.73
N PHE A 105 -8.75 -2.26 15.98
CA PHE A 105 -10.08 -1.71 16.25
C PHE A 105 -11.22 -2.68 15.87
N VAL A 106 -11.08 -3.39 14.74
CA VAL A 106 -12.16 -4.23 14.20
C VAL A 106 -12.15 -5.67 14.71
N THR A 107 -11.01 -6.17 15.23
CA THR A 107 -10.94 -7.54 15.73
C THR A 107 -11.82 -7.75 16.97
N ARG A 108 -12.50 -8.88 17.02
CA ARG A 108 -13.41 -9.26 18.12
C ARG A 108 -12.85 -10.41 18.96
N ASN A 109 -12.12 -11.35 18.31
CA ASN A 109 -11.57 -12.53 18.96
C ASN A 109 -10.05 -12.44 19.23
N ARG A 110 -9.41 -11.33 18.82
CA ARG A 110 -7.96 -11.10 18.93
C ARG A 110 -7.10 -12.07 18.13
N ARG A 111 -7.65 -12.70 17.08
CA ARG A 111 -6.92 -13.53 16.13
C ARG A 111 -6.85 -12.80 14.81
N ILE A 112 -5.66 -12.31 14.47
CA ILE A 112 -5.43 -11.46 13.30
C ILE A 112 -4.50 -12.17 12.32
N GLY A 113 -4.95 -12.29 11.06
CA GLY A 113 -4.13 -12.71 9.94
C GLY A 113 -3.38 -11.54 9.32
N VAL A 114 -2.17 -11.77 8.87
CA VAL A 114 -1.40 -10.79 8.10
C VAL A 114 -0.82 -11.48 6.89
N ILE A 115 -1.18 -11.03 5.69
CA ILE A 115 -0.55 -11.49 4.45
C ILE A 115 0.25 -10.36 3.81
N GLY A 116 1.36 -10.68 3.16
CA GLY A 116 2.25 -9.67 2.58
C GLY A 116 3.36 -10.28 1.74
N THR A 117 4.28 -9.43 1.31
CA THR A 117 5.53 -9.89 0.69
C THR A 117 6.44 -10.59 1.70
N ALA A 118 7.42 -11.35 1.22
CA ALA A 118 8.38 -12.00 2.11
C ALA A 118 9.12 -10.99 3.02
N ALA A 119 9.48 -9.81 2.50
CA ALA A 119 10.14 -8.77 3.29
C ALA A 119 9.21 -8.19 4.36
N THR A 120 7.93 -7.89 4.02
CA THR A 120 6.94 -7.40 4.97
C THR A 120 6.75 -8.37 6.14
N ILE A 121 6.58 -9.66 5.84
CA ILE A 121 6.40 -10.68 6.89
C ILE A 121 7.66 -10.86 7.72
N ARG A 122 8.83 -10.95 7.07
CA ARG A 122 10.12 -11.07 7.75
C ARG A 122 10.44 -9.90 8.67
N SER A 123 10.00 -8.68 8.36
CA SER A 123 10.20 -7.48 9.20
C SER A 123 9.51 -7.59 10.56
N ARG A 124 8.43 -8.36 10.65
CA ARG A 124 7.55 -8.49 11.82
C ARG A 124 6.95 -7.15 12.31
N SER A 125 6.90 -6.13 11.44
CA SER A 125 6.42 -4.79 11.83
C SER A 125 4.95 -4.81 12.23
N TYR A 126 4.09 -5.51 11.49
CA TYR A 126 2.70 -5.72 11.89
C TYR A 126 2.58 -6.44 13.23
N GLU A 127 3.35 -7.51 13.44
CA GLU A 127 3.31 -8.26 14.71
C GLU A 127 3.68 -7.38 15.90
N LYS A 128 4.76 -6.58 15.75
CA LYS A 128 5.21 -5.67 16.83
C LYS A 128 4.14 -4.65 17.19
N LEU A 129 3.54 -4.00 16.18
CA LEU A 129 2.49 -3.01 16.39
C LEU A 129 1.22 -3.63 16.97
N LEU A 130 0.74 -4.76 16.42
CA LEU A 130 -0.46 -5.42 16.90
C LEU A 130 -0.33 -5.90 18.35
N ARG A 131 0.84 -6.43 18.75
CA ARG A 131 1.09 -6.81 20.15
C ARG A 131 1.05 -5.64 21.13
N GLN A 132 1.43 -4.43 20.66
CA GLN A 132 1.32 -3.21 21.45
C GLN A 132 -0.13 -2.70 21.56
N LEU A 133 -0.90 -2.83 20.47
CA LEU A 133 -2.27 -2.33 20.37
C LEU A 133 -3.32 -3.27 21.00
N VAL A 134 -3.09 -4.59 20.93
CA VAL A 134 -4.06 -5.62 21.35
C VAL A 134 -3.36 -6.60 22.30
N PRO A 135 -3.49 -6.42 23.62
CA PRO A 135 -2.94 -7.37 24.58
C PRO A 135 -3.49 -8.79 24.37
N GLY A 136 -2.59 -9.77 24.30
CA GLY A 136 -2.97 -11.18 24.10
C GLY A 136 -3.38 -11.53 22.66
N VAL A 137 -3.04 -10.71 21.66
CA VAL A 137 -3.32 -11.00 20.25
C VAL A 137 -2.58 -12.25 19.77
N GLU A 138 -3.29 -13.11 19.06
CA GLU A 138 -2.73 -14.22 18.28
C GLU A 138 -2.61 -13.77 16.82
N ILE A 139 -1.42 -13.92 16.23
CA ILE A 139 -1.12 -13.42 14.88
C ILE A 139 -0.66 -14.56 14.00
N THR A 140 -1.34 -14.78 12.89
CA THR A 140 -0.94 -15.71 11.83
C THR A 140 -0.45 -14.91 10.62
N ALA A 141 0.86 -14.89 10.41
CA ALA A 141 1.50 -14.13 9.34
C ALA A 141 1.97 -15.04 8.21
N ARG A 142 1.56 -14.75 6.96
CA ARG A 142 1.87 -15.58 5.79
C ARG A 142 2.41 -14.75 4.62
N PRO A 143 3.61 -15.08 4.08
CA PRO A 143 4.05 -14.49 2.82
C PRO A 143 3.31 -15.13 1.64
N CYS A 144 2.84 -14.30 0.69
CA CYS A 144 2.10 -14.73 -0.49
C CYS A 144 2.80 -14.23 -1.78
N PRO A 145 3.98 -14.78 -2.12
CA PRO A 145 4.84 -14.23 -3.19
C PRO A 145 4.21 -14.31 -4.59
N LEU A 146 3.29 -15.23 -4.86
CA LEU A 146 2.64 -15.34 -6.17
C LEU A 146 1.51 -14.32 -6.39
N PHE A 147 1.01 -13.65 -5.35
CA PHE A 147 -0.11 -12.72 -5.54
C PHE A 147 0.28 -11.49 -6.36
N VAL A 148 1.49 -10.97 -6.20
CA VAL A 148 1.97 -9.82 -6.98
C VAL A 148 2.02 -10.16 -8.48
N PRO A 149 2.76 -11.20 -8.94
CA PRO A 149 2.80 -11.53 -10.37
C PRO A 149 1.43 -11.94 -10.94
N LEU A 150 0.53 -12.56 -10.17
CA LEU A 150 -0.83 -12.84 -10.62
C LEU A 150 -1.59 -11.55 -10.91
N VAL A 151 -1.57 -10.59 -9.99
CA VAL A 151 -2.22 -9.29 -10.16
C VAL A 151 -1.67 -8.56 -11.37
N GLU A 152 -0.34 -8.45 -11.51
CA GLU A 152 0.31 -7.76 -12.63
C GLU A 152 0.01 -8.42 -13.98
N ALA A 153 -0.22 -9.74 -13.99
CA ALA A 153 -0.69 -10.47 -15.17
C ALA A 153 -2.21 -10.40 -15.41
N GLY A 154 -2.94 -9.61 -14.61
CA GLY A 154 -4.39 -9.42 -14.75
C GLY A 154 -5.25 -10.58 -14.25
N TYR A 155 -4.74 -11.40 -13.32
CA TYR A 155 -5.48 -12.47 -12.65
C TYR A 155 -6.18 -11.94 -11.38
N VAL A 156 -7.13 -11.06 -11.57
CA VAL A 156 -7.79 -10.27 -10.51
C VAL A 156 -9.29 -10.60 -10.39
N ASP A 157 -9.95 -9.99 -9.42
CA ASP A 157 -11.37 -10.23 -9.08
C ASP A 157 -12.33 -10.13 -10.28
N HIS A 158 -12.04 -9.24 -11.23
CA HIS A 158 -12.90 -9.00 -12.42
C HIS A 158 -12.35 -9.62 -13.70
N SER A 159 -11.38 -10.53 -13.60
CA SER A 159 -10.81 -11.24 -14.75
C SER A 159 -11.72 -12.38 -15.22
N GLU A 160 -11.38 -12.97 -16.37
CA GLU A 160 -12.08 -14.14 -16.90
C GLU A 160 -12.08 -15.32 -15.90
N ALA A 161 -13.11 -16.16 -15.97
CA ALA A 161 -13.33 -17.27 -15.03
C ALA A 161 -12.12 -18.22 -14.90
N GLY A 162 -11.42 -18.51 -16.00
CA GLY A 162 -10.22 -19.34 -15.98
C GLY A 162 -9.06 -18.72 -15.17
N LYS A 163 -8.84 -17.42 -15.31
CA LYS A 163 -7.86 -16.68 -14.53
C LYS A 163 -8.23 -16.66 -13.05
N GLN A 164 -9.50 -16.39 -12.75
CA GLN A 164 -10.00 -16.39 -11.36
C GLN A 164 -9.82 -17.77 -10.70
N GLN A 165 -10.06 -18.87 -11.44
CA GLN A 165 -9.88 -20.21 -10.90
C GLN A 165 -8.43 -20.48 -10.48
N ILE A 166 -7.45 -20.05 -11.29
CA ILE A 166 -6.03 -20.17 -10.95
C ILE A 166 -5.73 -19.38 -9.68
N THR A 167 -6.21 -18.13 -9.60
CA THR A 167 -6.01 -17.28 -8.43
C THR A 167 -6.64 -17.89 -7.18
N LYS A 168 -7.85 -18.45 -7.26
CA LYS A 168 -8.53 -19.13 -6.14
C LYS A 168 -7.74 -20.34 -5.63
N LEU A 169 -7.10 -21.12 -6.51
CA LEU A 169 -6.23 -22.22 -6.11
C LEU A 169 -5.01 -21.72 -5.33
N VAL A 170 -4.39 -20.63 -5.80
CA VAL A 170 -3.23 -20.03 -5.10
C VAL A 170 -3.64 -19.40 -3.78
N ILE A 171 -4.83 -18.75 -3.72
CA ILE A 171 -5.40 -18.25 -2.46
C ILE A 171 -5.58 -19.39 -1.47
N ALA A 172 -6.22 -20.50 -1.89
CA ALA A 172 -6.42 -21.66 -1.02
C ALA A 172 -5.10 -22.21 -0.49
N GLN A 173 -4.08 -22.33 -1.34
CA GLN A 173 -2.76 -22.82 -0.93
C GLN A 173 -2.10 -21.94 0.13
N TYR A 174 -2.23 -20.61 0.05
CA TYR A 174 -1.60 -19.71 1.02
C TYR A 174 -2.44 -19.48 2.27
N LEU A 175 -3.77 -19.43 2.13
CA LEU A 175 -4.63 -18.94 3.19
C LEU A 175 -5.34 -20.06 4.00
N THR A 176 -5.19 -21.35 3.64
CA THR A 176 -5.79 -22.45 4.42
C THR A 176 -5.35 -22.38 5.89
N GLU A 177 -4.05 -22.28 6.16
CA GLU A 177 -3.52 -22.17 7.52
C GLU A 177 -4.04 -20.92 8.26
N VAL A 178 -4.14 -19.79 7.55
CA VAL A 178 -4.66 -18.54 8.12
C VAL A 178 -6.15 -18.68 8.50
N ARG A 179 -6.94 -19.33 7.63
CA ARG A 179 -8.35 -19.61 7.90
C ARG A 179 -8.54 -20.58 9.06
N GLU A 180 -7.75 -21.66 9.11
CA GLU A 180 -7.79 -22.66 10.17
C GLU A 180 -7.36 -22.12 11.53
N ALA A 181 -6.52 -21.05 11.55
CA ALA A 181 -6.19 -20.33 12.77
C ALA A 181 -7.39 -19.55 13.38
N GLY A 182 -8.52 -19.51 12.69
CA GLY A 182 -9.75 -18.87 13.18
C GLY A 182 -9.65 -17.37 13.32
N VAL A 183 -8.88 -16.71 12.43
CA VAL A 183 -8.77 -15.24 12.42
C VAL A 183 -10.13 -14.62 12.09
N ASP A 184 -10.48 -13.51 12.74
CA ASP A 184 -11.65 -12.70 12.41
C ASP A 184 -11.29 -11.44 11.62
N THR A 185 -10.02 -11.16 11.50
CA THR A 185 -9.47 -10.00 10.81
C THR A 185 -8.26 -10.41 9.99
N LEU A 186 -8.18 -9.97 8.72
CA LEU A 186 -7.07 -10.24 7.82
C LEU A 186 -6.55 -8.95 7.19
N ILE A 187 -5.27 -8.62 7.42
CA ILE A 187 -4.59 -7.47 6.81
C ILE A 187 -4.03 -7.88 5.45
N LEU A 188 -4.43 -7.16 4.39
CA LEU A 188 -3.93 -7.30 3.03
C LEU A 188 -2.62 -6.51 2.85
N GLY A 189 -1.52 -6.92 3.48
CA GLY A 189 -0.29 -6.18 3.68
C GLY A 189 0.58 -5.92 2.44
N CYS A 190 0.00 -5.90 1.24
CA CYS A 190 0.63 -5.50 -0.01
C CYS A 190 -0.36 -4.71 -0.87
N THR A 191 0.15 -3.71 -1.58
CA THR A 191 -0.64 -2.80 -2.44
C THR A 191 -1.39 -3.50 -3.57
N HIS A 192 -0.96 -4.69 -3.98
CA HIS A 192 -1.59 -5.49 -5.01
C HIS A 192 -2.80 -6.30 -4.51
N TYR A 193 -2.81 -6.69 -3.23
CA TYR A 193 -3.78 -7.64 -2.71
C TYR A 193 -5.23 -7.13 -2.66
N PRO A 194 -5.51 -5.81 -2.57
CA PRO A 194 -6.87 -5.30 -2.71
C PRO A 194 -7.55 -5.65 -4.03
N LEU A 195 -6.80 -5.96 -5.11
CA LEU A 195 -7.36 -6.41 -6.38
C LEU A 195 -7.81 -7.89 -6.38
N LEU A 196 -7.49 -8.63 -5.32
CA LEU A 196 -7.91 -10.00 -5.04
C LEU A 196 -8.92 -10.06 -3.89
N LYS A 197 -9.41 -8.91 -3.43
CA LYS A 197 -10.18 -8.78 -2.17
C LYS A 197 -11.44 -9.64 -2.17
N SER A 198 -12.17 -9.69 -3.29
CA SER A 198 -13.42 -10.47 -3.39
C SER A 198 -13.11 -11.97 -3.30
N MET A 199 -12.14 -12.49 -4.05
CA MET A 199 -11.75 -13.89 -4.01
C MET A 199 -11.15 -14.29 -2.66
N ILE A 200 -10.35 -13.42 -2.04
CA ILE A 200 -9.83 -13.64 -0.67
C ILE A 200 -11.00 -13.68 0.34
N GLY A 201 -11.94 -12.75 0.23
CA GLY A 201 -13.12 -12.70 1.11
C GLY A 201 -14.02 -13.93 0.96
N GLU A 202 -14.24 -14.39 -0.27
CA GLU A 202 -14.97 -15.63 -0.55
C GLU A 202 -14.29 -16.84 0.14
N PHE A 203 -12.98 -16.95 0.05
CA PHE A 203 -12.21 -18.04 0.65
C PHE A 203 -12.19 -17.97 2.19
N MET A 204 -11.97 -16.80 2.76
CA MET A 204 -11.88 -16.60 4.21
C MET A 204 -13.24 -16.68 4.91
N GLY A 205 -14.31 -16.37 4.19
CA GLY A 205 -15.68 -16.39 4.69
C GLY A 205 -16.15 -15.04 5.26
N PRO A 206 -17.49 -14.87 5.42
CA PRO A 206 -18.12 -13.59 5.73
C PRO A 206 -17.84 -13.09 7.15
N GLN A 207 -17.29 -13.92 8.03
CA GLN A 207 -16.97 -13.56 9.42
C GLN A 207 -15.59 -12.86 9.53
N VAL A 208 -14.79 -12.88 8.45
CA VAL A 208 -13.45 -12.29 8.45
C VAL A 208 -13.49 -10.89 7.85
N THR A 209 -13.09 -9.91 8.63
CA THR A 209 -12.94 -8.52 8.16
C THR A 209 -11.62 -8.36 7.43
N LEU A 210 -11.67 -7.94 6.15
CA LEU A 210 -10.48 -7.67 5.35
C LEU A 210 -10.06 -6.20 5.52
N VAL A 211 -8.87 -5.96 6.05
CA VAL A 211 -8.28 -4.63 6.22
C VAL A 211 -7.41 -4.31 5.01
N ASP A 212 -7.81 -3.27 4.29
CA ASP A 212 -7.09 -2.72 3.15
C ASP A 212 -6.18 -1.56 3.62
N PRO A 213 -4.83 -1.73 3.58
CA PRO A 213 -3.91 -0.70 4.06
C PRO A 213 -3.97 0.62 3.30
N ALA A 214 -4.26 0.59 2.00
CA ALA A 214 -4.36 1.81 1.19
C ALA A 214 -5.60 2.64 1.61
N MET A 215 -6.74 1.96 1.78
CA MET A 215 -7.97 2.60 2.22
C MET A 215 -7.83 3.19 3.64
N THR A 216 -7.23 2.44 4.56
CA THR A 216 -7.03 2.90 5.95
C THR A 216 -6.05 4.05 6.04
N ALA A 217 -4.97 4.02 5.24
CA ALA A 217 -4.00 5.10 5.18
C ALA A 217 -4.60 6.38 4.58
N ALA A 218 -5.41 6.28 3.52
CA ALA A 218 -6.11 7.41 2.94
C ALA A 218 -7.07 8.07 3.95
N HIS A 219 -7.80 7.27 4.74
CA HIS A 219 -8.65 7.77 5.81
C HIS A 219 -7.85 8.48 6.92
N HIS A 220 -6.72 7.87 7.33
CA HIS A 220 -5.85 8.49 8.34
C HIS A 220 -5.25 9.81 7.84
N LEU A 221 -4.83 9.86 6.57
CA LEU A 221 -4.29 11.06 5.96
C LEU A 221 -5.34 12.17 5.88
N GLU A 222 -6.57 11.86 5.49
CA GLU A 222 -7.69 12.80 5.46
C GLU A 222 -7.90 13.46 6.82
N ARG A 223 -7.91 12.66 7.89
CA ARG A 223 -8.06 13.17 9.25
C ARG A 223 -6.87 14.02 9.67
N MET A 224 -5.64 13.57 9.41
CA MET A 224 -4.42 14.31 9.74
C MET A 224 -4.38 15.68 9.05
N LEU A 225 -4.72 15.75 7.76
CA LEU A 225 -4.77 17.02 7.02
C LEU A 225 -5.82 17.98 7.59
N ALA A 226 -6.98 17.47 8.02
CA ALA A 226 -8.01 18.27 8.67
C ALA A 226 -7.55 18.82 10.03
N GLU A 227 -7.02 17.95 10.89
CA GLU A 227 -6.55 18.30 12.24
C GLU A 227 -5.41 19.32 12.21
N ARG A 228 -4.56 19.27 11.19
CA ARG A 228 -3.41 20.18 11.03
C ARG A 228 -3.73 21.43 10.19
N GLY A 229 -4.95 21.58 9.66
CA GLY A 229 -5.32 22.70 8.80
C GLY A 229 -4.58 22.72 7.46
N LEU A 230 -4.15 21.54 6.96
CA LEU A 230 -3.35 21.37 5.74
C LEU A 230 -4.19 21.02 4.50
N ARG A 231 -5.53 21.02 4.58
CA ARG A 231 -6.37 20.75 3.41
C ARG A 231 -6.17 21.81 2.33
N ALA A 232 -6.17 21.37 1.07
CA ALA A 232 -6.13 22.27 -0.08
C ALA A 232 -7.46 23.04 -0.24
N SER A 233 -7.40 24.11 -1.02
CA SER A 233 -8.53 24.97 -1.37
C SER A 233 -8.89 24.93 -2.86
N HIS A 234 -8.33 23.98 -3.61
CA HIS A 234 -8.65 23.79 -5.04
C HIS A 234 -10.10 23.33 -5.24
N GLU A 235 -10.69 23.66 -6.38
CA GLU A 235 -11.98 23.12 -6.80
C GLU A 235 -11.87 21.63 -7.15
N SER A 236 -10.75 21.21 -7.76
CA SER A 236 -10.41 19.81 -8.03
C SER A 236 -8.90 19.60 -8.03
N GLY A 237 -8.45 18.51 -7.43
CA GLY A 237 -7.04 18.12 -7.42
C GLY A 237 -6.61 17.36 -8.68
N GLN A 238 -5.32 17.43 -8.98
CA GLN A 238 -4.69 16.73 -10.08
C GLN A 238 -3.70 15.68 -9.56
N ALA A 239 -3.40 14.67 -10.38
CA ALA A 239 -2.37 13.69 -10.08
C ALA A 239 -1.28 13.72 -11.16
N HIS A 240 -0.03 13.86 -10.71
CA HIS A 240 1.17 13.79 -11.54
C HIS A 240 1.93 12.51 -11.20
N PHE A 241 2.36 11.79 -12.24
CA PHE A 241 2.98 10.49 -12.09
C PHE A 241 4.43 10.51 -12.54
N TYR A 242 5.30 9.96 -11.72
CA TYR A 242 6.73 9.80 -11.97
C TYR A 242 7.13 8.35 -11.81
N VAL A 243 8.01 7.87 -12.68
CA VAL A 243 8.55 6.50 -12.65
C VAL A 243 10.06 6.51 -12.84
N SER A 244 10.75 5.48 -12.36
CA SER A 244 12.21 5.37 -12.54
C SER A 244 12.61 4.61 -13.81
N ASP A 245 11.64 3.98 -14.51
CA ASP A 245 11.86 3.28 -15.78
C ASP A 245 10.85 3.76 -16.83
N VAL A 246 10.80 3.07 -17.97
CA VAL A 246 10.02 3.46 -19.14
C VAL A 246 8.53 3.67 -18.81
N PRO A 247 7.94 4.85 -19.17
CA PRO A 247 6.54 5.16 -18.85
C PRO A 247 5.49 4.25 -19.50
N ASP A 248 5.82 3.61 -20.62
CA ASP A 248 4.88 2.78 -21.38
C ASP A 248 4.31 1.62 -20.56
N SER A 249 5.13 1.00 -19.72
CA SER A 249 4.68 -0.08 -18.82
C SER A 249 3.70 0.43 -17.75
N PHE A 250 3.90 1.67 -17.29
CA PHE A 250 2.97 2.34 -16.38
C PHE A 250 1.60 2.52 -17.04
N VAL A 251 1.55 3.10 -18.24
CA VAL A 251 0.29 3.40 -18.94
C VAL A 251 -0.52 2.14 -19.18
N GLN A 252 0.12 1.03 -19.56
CA GLN A 252 -0.54 -0.25 -19.83
C GLN A 252 -1.18 -0.87 -18.57
N THR A 253 -0.63 -0.60 -17.40
CA THR A 253 -1.01 -1.28 -16.15
C THR A 253 -1.77 -0.36 -15.19
N ALA A 254 -1.68 0.96 -15.37
CA ALA A 254 -2.27 1.94 -14.46
C ALA A 254 -3.79 1.76 -14.27
N ASP A 255 -4.52 1.44 -15.32
CA ASP A 255 -5.97 1.19 -15.28
C ASP A 255 -6.34 0.08 -14.29
N LEU A 256 -5.52 -0.97 -14.21
CA LEU A 256 -5.76 -2.08 -13.31
C LEU A 256 -5.83 -1.64 -11.85
N PHE A 257 -4.97 -0.70 -11.45
CA PHE A 257 -4.85 -0.22 -10.07
C PHE A 257 -5.72 1.00 -9.78
N LEU A 258 -5.84 1.93 -10.72
CA LEU A 258 -6.60 3.17 -10.57
C LEU A 258 -8.11 2.97 -10.80
N GLY A 259 -8.50 1.93 -11.58
CA GLY A 259 -9.87 1.65 -12.00
C GLY A 259 -10.29 2.43 -13.24
N GLU A 260 -9.88 3.67 -13.39
CA GLU A 260 -9.97 4.49 -14.60
C GLU A 260 -8.79 5.43 -14.66
N TYR A 261 -7.83 5.15 -15.50
CA TYR A 261 -6.75 6.08 -15.82
C TYR A 261 -7.18 7.00 -16.96
N LYS A 262 -7.49 8.24 -16.62
CA LYS A 262 -7.94 9.23 -17.63
C LYS A 262 -6.81 9.89 -18.41
N GLY A 263 -5.61 9.32 -18.38
CA GLY A 263 -4.42 9.92 -18.97
C GLY A 263 -3.92 11.11 -18.15
N GLY A 264 -2.65 11.16 -17.91
CA GLY A 264 -1.92 12.27 -17.32
C GLY A 264 -0.47 12.12 -17.72
N PRO A 265 0.35 13.17 -17.64
CA PRO A 265 1.76 13.03 -17.97
C PRO A 265 2.40 12.05 -16.98
N VAL A 266 3.08 11.04 -17.54
CA VAL A 266 3.98 10.15 -16.80
C VAL A 266 5.39 10.52 -17.18
N GLU A 267 6.19 10.94 -16.21
CA GLU A 267 7.55 11.39 -16.44
C GLU A 267 8.55 10.36 -15.90
N GLN A 268 9.51 9.98 -16.73
CA GLN A 268 10.64 9.18 -16.27
C GLN A 268 11.67 10.07 -15.56
N ILE A 269 12.16 9.62 -14.41
CA ILE A 269 13.21 10.30 -13.66
C ILE A 269 14.41 9.39 -13.38
N ALA A 270 15.59 9.97 -13.34
CA ALA A 270 16.79 9.27 -12.86
C ALA A 270 16.85 9.35 -11.33
N ILE A 271 16.29 8.34 -10.66
CA ILE A 271 16.17 8.34 -9.20
C ILE A 271 17.53 8.31 -8.48
N ASP A 272 18.58 7.82 -9.10
CA ASP A 272 19.95 7.78 -8.54
C ASP A 272 20.55 9.17 -8.27
N LYS A 273 19.91 10.23 -8.73
CA LYS A 273 20.33 11.62 -8.45
C LYS A 273 19.87 12.13 -7.08
N TYR A 274 19.04 11.38 -6.39
CA TYR A 274 18.45 11.71 -5.09
C TYR A 274 19.00 10.76 -3.98
#